data_a2a8fba34fb0444ec78c08c22ddbb402
#
_entry.id   a2a8fba34fb0444ec78c08c22ddbb402
#
_cell.length_a   1.000
_cell.length_b   1.000
_cell.length_c   1.000
_cell.angle_alpha   90.00
_cell.angle_beta   90.00
_cell.angle_gamma   90.00
#
_symmetry.space_group_name_H-M   'P 1'
#
loop_
_entity.id
_entity.type
_entity.pdbx_description
1 polymer ?
#
loop_
_entity_poly.entity_id
_entity_poly.type
_entity_poly.pdbx_seq_one_letter_code
_entity_poly.pdbx_strand_id
1 'polypeptide(L)'
;SRDLDWGVPVPVEGAEGKVLYVWFDAPIGYISNTQELLPKSWETWWKSQDTKLVHFIGKDNIVFHCIVFPSMLKAYGGYILPDNVPANEFLNLEGDKISTSKNWAVWAHEYLKEFPGKQDVMRYVLTANAPETKDNDFSWKDFQQRNNSELVAIFGNFVNRAIVLTHKYFEGKVPAVGELLDIDKETLAQVPVLKESLAKNIETFHFREALKDAMSIARLGNKYISDTEPWKVAKTDMARAATILNVSLQICADLAIAFEPFTPFAAEKLRKMLDVSFCAGVDHRKGEQETVNTYKER
;
A
#
# COMPACT_ATOMS: atom_id res chain seq x y z
N SER A 1 16.78 -32.37 -8.39
CA SER A 1 16.42 -33.13 -9.61
C SER A 1 15.27 -34.05 -9.31
N ARG A 2 14.35 -34.19 -10.26
CA ARG A 2 13.25 -35.15 -10.22
C ARG A 2 13.37 -36.04 -11.45
N ASP A 3 12.82 -37.23 -11.38
CA ASP A 3 12.69 -38.11 -12.52
C ASP A 3 11.59 -37.56 -13.43
N LEU A 4 11.98 -36.73 -14.38
CA LEU A 4 11.11 -36.10 -15.38
C LEU A 4 11.65 -36.39 -16.77
N ASP A 5 10.77 -36.69 -17.71
CA ASP A 5 11.15 -36.96 -19.09
C ASP A 5 11.49 -35.69 -19.89
N TRP A 6 11.36 -34.52 -19.25
CA TRP A 6 11.64 -33.23 -19.87
C TRP A 6 12.30 -32.27 -18.87
N GLY A 7 13.09 -31.32 -19.36
CA GLY A 7 13.76 -30.32 -18.55
C GLY A 7 15.18 -30.05 -19.06
N VAL A 8 15.92 -29.19 -18.36
CA VAL A 8 17.31 -28.90 -18.65
C VAL A 8 18.19 -30.06 -18.11
N PRO A 9 18.94 -30.77 -18.95
CA PRO A 9 19.83 -31.84 -18.47
C PRO A 9 20.87 -31.33 -17.48
N VAL A 10 21.15 -32.12 -16.46
CA VAL A 10 22.23 -31.81 -15.49
C VAL A 10 23.57 -31.98 -16.17
N PRO A 11 24.38 -30.91 -16.33
CA PRO A 11 25.66 -30.99 -17.09
C PRO A 11 26.83 -31.50 -16.23
N VAL A 12 26.63 -32.64 -15.57
CA VAL A 12 27.62 -33.24 -14.68
C VAL A 12 27.72 -34.72 -15.00
N GLU A 13 28.96 -35.28 -15.05
CA GLU A 13 29.24 -36.70 -15.25
C GLU A 13 28.55 -37.54 -14.17
N GLY A 14 27.88 -38.62 -14.57
CA GLY A 14 27.12 -39.51 -13.68
C GLY A 14 25.70 -39.01 -13.37
N ALA A 15 25.23 -37.97 -14.06
CA ALA A 15 23.88 -37.43 -13.93
C ALA A 15 22.96 -37.71 -15.15
N GLU A 16 23.29 -38.75 -15.94
CA GLU A 16 22.54 -39.14 -17.13
C GLU A 16 21.07 -39.40 -16.78
N GLY A 17 20.17 -38.85 -17.60
CA GLY A 17 18.72 -38.94 -17.41
C GLY A 17 18.17 -38.08 -16.27
N LYS A 18 18.97 -37.24 -15.63
CA LYS A 18 18.52 -36.27 -14.63
C LYS A 18 18.40 -34.87 -15.22
N VAL A 19 17.36 -34.15 -14.79
CA VAL A 19 17.15 -32.76 -15.14
C VAL A 19 17.35 -31.85 -13.94
N LEU A 20 17.67 -30.58 -14.16
CA LEU A 20 17.79 -29.59 -13.11
C LEU A 20 16.47 -29.47 -12.36
N TYR A 21 16.55 -29.26 -11.06
CA TYR A 21 15.38 -28.95 -10.25
C TYR A 21 14.86 -27.56 -10.61
N VAL A 22 13.54 -27.43 -10.78
CA VAL A 22 12.89 -26.22 -11.30
C VAL A 22 13.31 -24.94 -10.57
N TRP A 23 13.57 -24.99 -9.28
CA TRP A 23 14.02 -23.83 -8.52
C TRP A 23 15.51 -23.51 -8.68
N PHE A 24 16.26 -24.33 -9.40
CA PHE A 24 17.63 -23.99 -9.77
C PHE A 24 17.67 -23.02 -10.95
N ASP A 25 16.79 -23.18 -11.92
CA ASP A 25 16.72 -22.35 -13.13
C ASP A 25 15.59 -21.30 -13.09
N ALA A 26 14.46 -21.56 -12.40
CA ALA A 26 13.32 -20.66 -12.34
C ALA A 26 13.66 -19.21 -11.93
N PRO A 27 14.55 -18.94 -10.94
CA PRO A 27 14.91 -17.57 -10.59
C PRO A 27 15.61 -16.78 -11.72
N ILE A 28 16.20 -17.45 -12.72
CA ILE A 28 16.78 -16.80 -13.91
C ILE A 28 15.68 -16.05 -14.69
N GLY A 29 14.43 -16.48 -14.58
CA GLY A 29 13.28 -15.81 -15.17
C GLY A 29 13.16 -14.34 -14.80
N TYR A 30 13.56 -13.93 -13.61
CA TYR A 30 13.59 -12.52 -13.21
C TYR A 30 14.51 -11.70 -14.11
N ILE A 31 15.69 -12.23 -14.43
CA ILE A 31 16.66 -11.59 -15.32
C ILE A 31 16.14 -11.61 -16.76
N SER A 32 15.66 -12.76 -17.23
CA SER A 32 15.14 -12.95 -18.58
C SER A 32 13.96 -12.02 -18.89
N ASN A 33 13.01 -11.88 -17.95
CA ASN A 33 11.88 -10.97 -18.09
C ASN A 33 12.33 -9.50 -18.16
N THR A 34 13.34 -9.11 -17.36
CA THR A 34 13.91 -7.76 -17.44
C THR A 34 14.61 -7.55 -18.79
N GLN A 35 15.34 -8.55 -19.28
CA GLN A 35 16.02 -8.48 -20.57
C GLN A 35 15.02 -8.37 -21.73
N GLU A 36 13.92 -9.11 -21.68
CA GLU A 36 12.87 -9.04 -22.70
C GLU A 36 12.20 -7.67 -22.73
N LEU A 37 11.87 -7.11 -21.53
CA LEU A 37 11.23 -5.82 -21.42
C LEU A 37 12.17 -4.66 -21.78
N LEU A 38 13.43 -4.74 -21.37
CA LEU A 38 14.43 -3.68 -21.48
C LEU A 38 15.72 -4.17 -22.17
N PRO A 39 15.66 -4.61 -23.45
CA PRO A 39 16.78 -5.33 -24.10
C PRO A 39 18.08 -4.52 -24.19
N LYS A 40 18.00 -3.19 -24.14
CA LYS A 40 19.19 -2.30 -24.24
C LYS A 40 19.73 -1.82 -22.87
N SER A 41 18.95 -1.98 -21.78
CA SER A 41 19.30 -1.41 -20.46
C SER A 41 19.08 -2.37 -19.30
N TRP A 42 18.76 -3.64 -19.54
CA TRP A 42 18.52 -4.62 -18.47
C TRP A 42 19.72 -4.79 -17.53
N GLU A 43 20.95 -4.63 -18.03
CA GLU A 43 22.16 -4.74 -17.22
C GLU A 43 22.25 -3.65 -16.15
N THR A 44 21.75 -2.44 -16.42
CA THR A 44 21.66 -1.37 -15.42
C THR A 44 20.85 -1.81 -14.20
N TRP A 45 19.79 -2.58 -14.43
CA TRP A 45 18.92 -3.08 -13.35
C TRP A 45 19.52 -4.25 -12.56
N TRP A 46 20.39 -5.05 -13.19
CA TRP A 46 20.89 -6.27 -12.59
C TRP A 46 22.37 -6.23 -12.21
N LYS A 47 23.12 -5.23 -12.68
CA LYS A 47 24.57 -5.14 -12.49
C LYS A 47 25.06 -3.84 -11.87
N SER A 48 24.22 -2.79 -11.84
CA SER A 48 24.62 -1.50 -11.23
C SER A 48 24.53 -1.57 -9.71
N GLN A 49 25.55 -1.03 -9.04
CA GLN A 49 25.56 -0.92 -7.57
C GLN A 49 24.55 0.10 -7.03
N ASP A 50 24.02 0.97 -7.88
CA ASP A 50 22.97 1.93 -7.53
C ASP A 50 21.53 1.31 -7.54
N THR A 51 21.42 0.05 -7.97
CA THR A 51 20.15 -0.68 -8.00
C THR A 51 19.98 -1.52 -6.74
N LYS A 52 18.79 -1.46 -6.14
CA LYS A 52 18.38 -2.33 -5.04
C LYS A 52 17.46 -3.43 -5.54
N LEU A 53 17.80 -4.67 -5.21
CA LEU A 53 16.99 -5.84 -5.53
C LEU A 53 16.22 -6.29 -4.29
N VAL A 54 14.91 -6.31 -4.39
CA VAL A 54 14.01 -6.77 -3.31
C VAL A 54 13.08 -7.85 -3.84
N HIS A 55 13.04 -8.99 -3.16
CA HIS A 55 12.15 -10.10 -3.50
C HIS A 55 11.00 -10.22 -2.50
N PHE A 56 9.76 -10.05 -2.97
CA PHE A 56 8.56 -10.35 -2.19
C PHE A 56 8.12 -11.78 -2.47
N ILE A 57 8.18 -12.64 -1.46
CA ILE A 57 7.94 -14.08 -1.61
C ILE A 57 7.06 -14.64 -0.50
N GLY A 58 6.58 -15.87 -0.66
CA GLY A 58 6.09 -16.70 0.44
C GLY A 58 7.24 -17.43 1.15
N LYS A 59 7.05 -17.76 2.43
CA LYS A 59 8.06 -18.42 3.29
C LYS A 59 8.64 -19.72 2.71
N ASP A 60 7.89 -20.42 1.91
CA ASP A 60 8.29 -21.67 1.24
C ASP A 60 9.38 -21.44 0.19
N ASN A 61 9.61 -20.21 -0.25
CA ASN A 61 10.61 -19.81 -1.23
C ASN A 61 11.88 -19.17 -0.62
N ILE A 62 11.98 -19.09 0.71
CA ILE A 62 13.13 -18.43 1.39
C ILE A 62 14.46 -19.06 0.97
N VAL A 63 14.57 -20.39 0.99
CA VAL A 63 15.83 -21.08 0.65
C VAL A 63 16.29 -20.71 -0.76
N PHE A 64 15.37 -20.62 -1.71
CA PHE A 64 15.71 -20.34 -3.11
C PHE A 64 16.12 -18.90 -3.34
N HIS A 65 15.51 -17.94 -2.65
CA HIS A 65 15.78 -16.51 -2.81
C HIS A 65 16.86 -15.96 -1.89
N CYS A 66 17.10 -16.61 -0.73
CA CYS A 66 18.11 -16.17 0.22
C CYS A 66 19.42 -16.95 0.12
N ILE A 67 19.41 -18.17 -0.45
CA ILE A 67 20.58 -19.03 -0.51
C ILE A 67 20.91 -19.42 -1.95
N VAL A 68 20.03 -20.14 -2.63
CA VAL A 68 20.34 -20.75 -3.95
C VAL A 68 20.60 -19.67 -5.01
N PHE A 69 19.66 -18.78 -5.25
CA PHE A 69 19.77 -17.76 -6.28
C PHE A 69 20.91 -16.76 -6.03
N PRO A 70 21.09 -16.20 -4.82
CA PRO A 70 22.25 -15.36 -4.52
C PRO A 70 23.58 -16.08 -4.71
N SER A 71 23.67 -17.38 -4.36
CA SER A 71 24.86 -18.17 -4.56
C SER A 71 25.21 -18.34 -6.05
N MET A 72 24.18 -18.55 -6.88
CA MET A 72 24.35 -18.64 -8.33
C MET A 72 24.82 -17.31 -8.92
N LEU A 73 24.20 -16.20 -8.55
CA LEU A 73 24.57 -14.85 -9.00
C LEU A 73 26.01 -14.51 -8.59
N LYS A 74 26.38 -14.84 -7.35
CA LYS A 74 27.73 -14.62 -6.83
C LYS A 74 28.78 -15.50 -7.52
N ALA A 75 28.46 -16.77 -7.76
CA ALA A 75 29.36 -17.69 -8.43
C ALA A 75 29.60 -17.32 -9.90
N TYR A 76 28.54 -16.86 -10.60
CA TYR A 76 28.64 -16.37 -11.97
C TYR A 76 29.43 -15.05 -12.03
N GLY A 77 29.15 -14.13 -11.08
CA GLY A 77 29.81 -12.84 -10.97
C GLY A 77 29.11 -11.73 -11.76
N GLY A 78 29.35 -10.48 -11.34
CA GLY A 78 28.89 -9.29 -12.04
C GLY A 78 27.43 -8.92 -11.84
N TYR A 79 26.67 -9.66 -11.03
CA TYR A 79 25.29 -9.35 -10.67
C TYR A 79 25.21 -8.77 -9.27
N ILE A 80 24.20 -7.89 -9.04
CA ILE A 80 23.82 -7.45 -7.69
C ILE A 80 23.17 -8.62 -6.93
N LEU A 81 23.24 -8.56 -5.62
CA LEU A 81 22.57 -9.52 -4.74
C LEU A 81 21.32 -8.87 -4.09
N PRO A 82 20.39 -9.66 -3.59
CA PRO A 82 19.22 -9.11 -2.90
C PRO A 82 19.59 -8.28 -1.68
N ASP A 83 19.07 -7.05 -1.60
CA ASP A 83 19.15 -6.18 -0.42
C ASP A 83 18.20 -6.64 0.69
N ASN A 84 17.01 -7.10 0.29
CA ASN A 84 16.01 -7.59 1.20
C ASN A 84 15.11 -8.62 0.53
N VAL A 85 14.59 -9.55 1.34
CA VAL A 85 13.67 -10.60 0.91
C VAL A 85 12.48 -10.64 1.89
N PRO A 86 11.52 -9.72 1.78
CA PRO A 86 10.29 -9.76 2.57
C PRO A 86 9.51 -11.04 2.26
N ALA A 87 9.47 -11.96 3.23
CA ALA A 87 8.81 -13.26 3.10
C ALA A 87 7.54 -13.29 3.92
N ASN A 88 6.40 -13.43 3.25
CA ASN A 88 5.11 -13.58 3.91
C ASN A 88 4.90 -15.03 4.39
N GLU A 89 4.28 -15.15 5.54
CA GLU A 89 3.69 -16.38 6.03
C GLU A 89 2.43 -16.73 5.20
N PHE A 90 1.66 -17.77 5.58
CA PHE A 90 0.48 -18.15 4.82
C PHE A 90 -0.77 -17.36 5.22
N LEU A 91 -1.57 -16.99 4.22
CA LEU A 91 -2.92 -16.50 4.41
C LEU A 91 -3.90 -17.66 4.18
N ASN A 92 -4.69 -17.99 5.19
CA ASN A 92 -5.75 -18.96 5.12
C ASN A 92 -7.09 -18.30 4.74
N LEU A 93 -8.10 -19.10 4.43
CA LEU A 93 -9.46 -18.68 4.12
C LEU A 93 -10.44 -19.42 5.02
N GLU A 94 -11.15 -18.69 5.88
CA GLU A 94 -12.13 -19.25 6.84
C GLU A 94 -11.54 -20.40 7.69
N GLY A 95 -10.29 -20.25 8.12
CA GLY A 95 -9.56 -21.20 8.94
C GLY A 95 -8.85 -22.32 8.15
N ASP A 96 -9.11 -22.47 6.87
CA ASP A 96 -8.54 -23.52 6.03
C ASP A 96 -7.50 -22.99 5.04
N LYS A 97 -6.57 -23.85 4.65
CA LYS A 97 -5.56 -23.52 3.64
C LYS A 97 -6.20 -23.26 2.28
N ILE A 98 -5.90 -22.12 1.67
CA ILE A 98 -6.29 -21.82 0.29
C ILE A 98 -5.78 -22.90 -0.66
N SER A 99 -6.66 -23.39 -1.53
CA SER A 99 -6.34 -24.47 -2.47
C SER A 99 -7.09 -24.31 -3.79
N THR A 100 -6.37 -24.07 -4.86
CA THR A 100 -6.94 -23.97 -6.21
C THR A 100 -7.49 -25.31 -6.69
N SER A 101 -6.81 -26.42 -6.38
CA SER A 101 -7.23 -27.77 -6.78
C SER A 101 -8.53 -28.23 -6.10
N LYS A 102 -8.83 -27.68 -4.91
CA LYS A 102 -10.08 -27.93 -4.19
C LYS A 102 -11.13 -26.85 -4.43
N ASN A 103 -10.85 -25.88 -5.30
CA ASN A 103 -11.66 -24.68 -5.51
C ASN A 103 -11.99 -23.92 -4.20
N TRP A 104 -11.07 -23.95 -3.23
CA TRP A 104 -11.19 -23.25 -1.96
C TRP A 104 -10.34 -21.98 -2.00
N ALA A 105 -10.90 -20.93 -2.60
CA ALA A 105 -10.25 -19.63 -2.79
C ALA A 105 -11.29 -18.55 -3.05
N VAL A 106 -10.93 -17.29 -2.82
CA VAL A 106 -11.68 -16.13 -3.32
C VAL A 106 -11.06 -15.74 -4.66
N TRP A 107 -11.81 -15.94 -5.74
CA TRP A 107 -11.36 -15.62 -7.09
C TRP A 107 -11.58 -14.13 -7.37
N ALA A 108 -10.51 -13.41 -7.68
CA ALA A 108 -10.58 -11.96 -7.90
C ALA A 108 -11.59 -11.54 -8.97
N HIS A 109 -11.72 -12.31 -10.06
CA HIS A 109 -12.67 -12.01 -11.12
C HIS A 109 -14.14 -12.25 -10.71
N GLU A 110 -14.42 -13.18 -9.80
CA GLU A 110 -15.74 -13.40 -9.22
C GLU A 110 -16.05 -12.30 -8.21
N TYR A 111 -15.11 -12.01 -7.32
CA TYR A 111 -15.24 -10.92 -6.36
C TYR A 111 -15.59 -9.59 -7.04
N LEU A 112 -14.91 -9.24 -8.13
CA LEU A 112 -15.17 -8.00 -8.87
C LEU A 112 -16.56 -7.94 -9.52
N LYS A 113 -17.16 -9.09 -9.84
CA LYS A 113 -18.55 -9.17 -10.34
C LYS A 113 -19.57 -9.06 -9.22
N GLU A 114 -19.32 -9.71 -8.09
CA GLU A 114 -20.25 -9.73 -6.95
C GLU A 114 -20.21 -8.40 -6.15
N PHE A 115 -19.03 -7.78 -6.07
CA PHE A 115 -18.80 -6.55 -5.33
C PHE A 115 -18.24 -5.43 -6.22
N PRO A 116 -19.02 -4.94 -7.20
CA PRO A 116 -18.56 -3.91 -8.12
C PRO A 116 -18.21 -2.61 -7.37
N GLY A 117 -17.03 -2.05 -7.66
CA GLY A 117 -16.56 -0.82 -7.03
C GLY A 117 -16.04 -0.99 -5.60
N LYS A 118 -15.83 -2.23 -5.12
CA LYS A 118 -15.32 -2.54 -3.78
C LYS A 118 -13.87 -3.05 -3.76
N GLN A 119 -13.09 -2.75 -4.79
CA GLN A 119 -11.68 -3.14 -4.89
C GLN A 119 -10.87 -2.68 -3.67
N ASP A 120 -11.10 -1.45 -3.22
CA ASP A 120 -10.41 -0.86 -2.07
C ASP A 120 -10.70 -1.60 -0.76
N VAL A 121 -11.92 -2.12 -0.59
CA VAL A 121 -12.26 -2.88 0.62
C VAL A 121 -11.43 -4.15 0.69
N MET A 122 -11.31 -4.88 -0.42
CA MET A 122 -10.48 -6.08 -0.49
C MET A 122 -9.00 -5.75 -0.24
N ARG A 123 -8.46 -4.72 -0.89
CA ARG A 123 -7.07 -4.27 -0.69
C ARG A 123 -6.81 -3.92 0.78
N TYR A 124 -7.72 -3.16 1.40
CA TYR A 124 -7.64 -2.77 2.80
C TYR A 124 -7.59 -3.99 3.72
N VAL A 125 -8.53 -4.93 3.56
CA VAL A 125 -8.62 -6.13 4.41
C VAL A 125 -7.42 -7.04 4.23
N LEU A 126 -6.98 -7.26 2.99
CA LEU A 126 -5.77 -8.05 2.72
C LEU A 126 -4.51 -7.41 3.31
N THR A 127 -4.38 -6.09 3.25
CA THR A 127 -3.25 -5.39 3.89
C THR A 127 -3.34 -5.48 5.41
N ALA A 128 -4.52 -5.26 6.00
CA ALA A 128 -4.73 -5.37 7.45
C ALA A 128 -4.44 -6.78 7.99
N ASN A 129 -4.68 -7.80 7.17
CA ASN A 129 -4.46 -9.21 7.48
C ASN A 129 -3.20 -9.79 6.81
N ALA A 130 -2.33 -8.94 6.24
CA ALA A 130 -1.10 -9.42 5.61
C ALA A 130 -0.30 -10.30 6.58
N PRO A 131 0.08 -11.51 6.19
CA PRO A 131 0.77 -12.47 7.08
C PRO A 131 2.27 -12.15 7.15
N GLU A 132 2.64 -10.96 7.61
CA GLU A 132 4.03 -10.47 7.61
C GLU A 132 4.93 -11.24 8.57
N THR A 133 4.42 -11.67 9.73
CA THR A 133 5.23 -12.30 10.79
C THR A 133 4.69 -13.64 11.28
N LYS A 134 3.48 -13.98 10.94
CA LYS A 134 2.79 -15.24 11.28
C LYS A 134 1.68 -15.51 10.30
N ASP A 135 1.28 -16.79 10.18
CA ASP A 135 0.10 -17.18 9.42
C ASP A 135 -1.13 -16.36 9.89
N ASN A 136 -1.96 -15.98 8.95
CA ASN A 136 -3.17 -15.22 9.22
C ASN A 136 -4.35 -15.81 8.44
N ASP A 137 -5.55 -15.32 8.70
CA ASP A 137 -6.77 -15.81 8.11
C ASP A 137 -7.58 -14.67 7.48
N PHE A 138 -8.17 -14.93 6.32
CA PHE A 138 -9.20 -14.09 5.72
C PHE A 138 -10.56 -14.71 6.03
N SER A 139 -11.47 -13.91 6.57
CA SER A 139 -12.87 -14.29 6.72
C SER A 139 -13.81 -13.21 6.23
N TRP A 140 -14.96 -13.61 5.68
CA TRP A 140 -15.99 -12.66 5.24
C TRP A 140 -16.57 -11.86 6.40
N LYS A 141 -16.58 -12.43 7.59
CA LYS A 141 -16.99 -11.73 8.81
C LYS A 141 -16.03 -10.59 9.14
N ASP A 142 -14.72 -10.83 9.12
CA ASP A 142 -13.71 -9.79 9.34
C ASP A 142 -13.73 -8.74 8.22
N PHE A 143 -13.91 -9.17 6.97
CA PHE A 143 -14.08 -8.28 5.82
C PHE A 143 -15.24 -7.29 6.05
N GLN A 144 -16.42 -7.78 6.42
CA GLN A 144 -17.57 -6.94 6.71
C GLN A 144 -17.32 -6.02 7.90
N GLN A 145 -16.74 -6.56 8.98
CA GLN A 145 -16.44 -5.80 10.19
C GLN A 145 -15.47 -4.66 9.90
N ARG A 146 -14.36 -4.90 9.20
CA ARG A 146 -13.38 -3.87 8.86
C ARG A 146 -13.94 -2.81 7.94
N ASN A 147 -14.71 -3.22 6.92
CA ASN A 147 -15.40 -2.26 6.07
C ASN A 147 -16.27 -1.32 6.89
N ASN A 148 -17.10 -1.84 7.78
CA ASN A 148 -18.07 -1.06 8.52
C ASN A 148 -17.44 -0.24 9.65
N SER A 149 -16.54 -0.86 10.44
CA SER A 149 -15.99 -0.25 11.67
C SER A 149 -14.79 0.66 11.40
N GLU A 150 -14.05 0.41 10.31
CA GLU A 150 -12.82 1.15 10.02
C GLU A 150 -13.00 2.07 8.81
N LEU A 151 -13.30 1.53 7.62
CA LEU A 151 -13.44 2.35 6.42
C LEU A 151 -14.66 3.28 6.48
N VAL A 152 -15.82 2.79 6.88
CA VAL A 152 -17.03 3.60 6.96
C VAL A 152 -17.05 4.45 8.22
N ALA A 153 -16.93 3.83 9.40
CA ALA A 153 -17.14 4.51 10.68
C ALA A 153 -15.98 5.42 11.11
N ILE A 154 -14.77 5.23 10.60
CA ILE A 154 -13.62 6.08 10.94
C ILE A 154 -13.25 6.97 9.75
N PHE A 155 -12.72 6.40 8.66
CA PHE A 155 -12.25 7.17 7.52
C PHE A 155 -13.40 7.92 6.83
N GLY A 156 -14.45 7.21 6.40
CA GLY A 156 -15.60 7.81 5.71
C GLY A 156 -16.37 8.80 6.57
N ASN A 157 -16.55 8.49 7.86
CA ASN A 157 -17.25 9.40 8.77
C ASN A 157 -16.52 10.73 8.95
N PHE A 158 -15.21 10.72 9.14
CA PHE A 158 -14.43 11.96 9.27
C PHE A 158 -14.53 12.81 8.00
N VAL A 159 -14.22 12.22 6.85
CA VAL A 159 -14.26 12.91 5.55
C VAL A 159 -15.66 13.49 5.29
N ASN A 160 -16.70 12.68 5.49
CA ASN A 160 -18.08 13.11 5.29
C ASN A 160 -18.45 14.29 6.20
N ARG A 161 -18.08 14.25 7.48
CA ARG A 161 -18.37 15.36 8.42
C ARG A 161 -17.65 16.63 8.01
N ALA A 162 -16.37 16.56 7.65
CA ALA A 162 -15.60 17.73 7.22
C ALA A 162 -16.22 18.38 5.98
N ILE A 163 -16.50 17.57 4.94
CA ILE A 163 -17.05 18.07 3.66
C ILE A 163 -18.48 18.57 3.83
N VAL A 164 -19.38 17.82 4.49
CA VAL A 164 -20.78 18.21 4.66
C VAL A 164 -20.91 19.50 5.47
N LEU A 165 -20.11 19.67 6.51
CA LEU A 165 -20.14 20.91 7.31
C LEU A 165 -19.56 22.09 6.53
N THR A 166 -18.55 21.88 5.70
CA THR A 166 -18.02 22.91 4.80
C THR A 166 -19.06 23.34 3.77
N HIS A 167 -19.76 22.39 3.15
CA HIS A 167 -20.87 22.72 2.25
C HIS A 167 -21.98 23.51 2.97
N LYS A 168 -22.33 23.07 4.17
CA LYS A 168 -23.43 23.68 4.94
C LYS A 168 -23.14 25.13 5.35
N TYR A 169 -21.92 25.43 5.79
CA TYR A 169 -21.61 26.72 6.39
C TYR A 169 -20.83 27.65 5.47
N PHE A 170 -20.14 27.10 4.45
CA PHE A 170 -19.24 27.84 3.54
C PHE A 170 -19.49 27.52 2.06
N GLU A 171 -20.69 27.01 1.72
CA GLU A 171 -21.10 26.75 0.32
C GLU A 171 -20.12 25.86 -0.46
N GLY A 172 -19.41 24.96 0.23
CA GLY A 172 -18.41 24.09 -0.37
C GLY A 172 -17.06 24.76 -0.66
N LYS A 173 -16.88 26.01 -0.28
CA LYS A 173 -15.58 26.71 -0.40
C LYS A 173 -14.73 26.41 0.82
N VAL A 174 -13.42 26.24 0.61
CA VAL A 174 -12.46 26.10 1.71
C VAL A 174 -12.44 27.41 2.50
N PRO A 175 -12.83 27.41 3.79
CA PRO A 175 -12.88 28.64 4.57
C PRO A 175 -11.45 29.12 4.89
N ALA A 176 -11.28 30.45 5.05
CA ALA A 176 -10.01 31.00 5.46
C ALA A 176 -9.66 30.54 6.88
N VAL A 177 -8.38 30.22 7.09
CA VAL A 177 -7.85 29.94 8.43
C VAL A 177 -7.68 31.26 9.19
N GLY A 178 -8.20 31.30 10.43
CA GLY A 178 -7.97 32.39 11.38
C GLY A 178 -6.86 32.04 12.37
N GLU A 179 -6.95 32.60 13.59
CA GLU A 179 -6.03 32.27 14.66
C GLU A 179 -6.16 30.79 15.08
N LEU A 180 -5.01 30.11 15.12
CA LEU A 180 -4.92 28.72 15.56
C LEU A 180 -4.80 28.68 17.10
N LEU A 181 -5.72 27.98 17.73
CA LEU A 181 -5.66 27.65 19.16
C LEU A 181 -4.72 26.45 19.39
N ASP A 182 -4.40 26.18 20.64
CA ASP A 182 -3.48 25.09 21.01
C ASP A 182 -3.96 23.74 20.50
N ILE A 183 -5.27 23.43 20.58
CA ILE A 183 -5.85 22.20 20.05
C ILE A 183 -5.63 22.03 18.52
N ASP A 184 -5.66 23.13 17.77
CA ASP A 184 -5.41 23.09 16.32
C ASP A 184 -3.95 22.79 16.03
N LYS A 185 -3.05 23.52 16.73
CA LYS A 185 -1.58 23.36 16.62
C LYS A 185 -1.14 21.96 17.03
N GLU A 186 -1.66 21.44 18.15
CA GLU A 186 -1.36 20.09 18.63
C GLU A 186 -1.86 19.02 17.66
N THR A 187 -3.04 19.21 17.07
CA THR A 187 -3.58 18.28 16.08
C THR A 187 -2.75 18.30 14.80
N LEU A 188 -2.47 19.49 14.26
CA LEU A 188 -1.66 19.63 13.04
C LEU A 188 -0.23 19.10 13.24
N ALA A 189 0.36 19.25 14.43
CA ALA A 189 1.70 18.76 14.72
C ALA A 189 1.80 17.23 14.76
N GLN A 190 0.72 16.52 15.02
CA GLN A 190 0.69 15.05 15.02
C GLN A 190 0.67 14.44 13.60
N VAL A 191 0.11 15.14 12.63
CA VAL A 191 -0.04 14.61 11.27
C VAL A 191 1.31 14.31 10.61
N PRO A 192 2.31 15.21 10.60
CA PRO A 192 3.63 14.92 10.06
C PRO A 192 4.31 13.72 10.71
N VAL A 193 4.18 13.55 12.02
CA VAL A 193 4.74 12.41 12.76
C VAL A 193 4.15 11.09 12.29
N LEU A 194 2.82 11.04 12.12
CA LEU A 194 2.14 9.85 11.58
C LEU A 194 2.51 9.59 10.12
N LYS A 195 2.68 10.63 9.31
CA LYS A 195 3.11 10.50 7.91
C LYS A 195 4.55 9.99 7.79
N GLU A 196 5.45 10.46 8.65
CA GLU A 196 6.84 9.98 8.68
C GLU A 196 6.91 8.51 9.10
N SER A 197 6.15 8.12 10.14
CA SER A 197 6.02 6.71 10.55
C SER A 197 5.46 5.85 9.42
N LEU A 198 4.39 6.31 8.75
CA LEU A 198 3.78 5.63 7.61
C LEU A 198 4.79 5.43 6.47
N ALA A 199 5.50 6.48 6.07
CA ALA A 199 6.50 6.40 5.01
C ALA A 199 7.60 5.40 5.36
N LYS A 200 8.16 5.49 6.55
CA LYS A 200 9.17 4.55 7.04
C LYS A 200 8.65 3.11 7.04
N ASN A 201 7.42 2.88 7.49
CA ASN A 201 6.83 1.55 7.52
C ASN A 201 6.61 0.98 6.10
N ILE A 202 6.24 1.82 5.12
CA ILE A 202 6.16 1.39 3.71
C ILE A 202 7.56 1.05 3.17
N GLU A 203 8.55 1.92 3.39
CA GLU A 203 9.92 1.73 2.90
C GLU A 203 10.61 0.50 3.49
N THR A 204 10.21 0.11 4.70
CA THR A 204 10.72 -1.09 5.39
C THR A 204 9.81 -2.31 5.26
N PHE A 205 8.77 -2.22 4.40
CA PHE A 205 7.85 -3.31 4.06
C PHE A 205 6.96 -3.79 5.21
N HIS A 206 6.67 -2.91 6.19
CA HIS A 206 5.74 -3.15 7.29
C HIS A 206 4.35 -2.58 6.96
N PHE A 207 3.68 -3.15 5.97
CA PHE A 207 2.46 -2.59 5.40
C PHE A 207 1.28 -2.55 6.37
N ARG A 208 1.20 -3.50 7.31
CA ARG A 208 0.18 -3.50 8.36
C ARG A 208 0.33 -2.31 9.30
N GLU A 209 1.55 -2.00 9.73
CA GLU A 209 1.81 -0.85 10.58
C GLU A 209 1.60 0.47 9.81
N ALA A 210 2.03 0.53 8.55
CA ALA A 210 1.75 1.68 7.69
C ALA A 210 0.24 1.95 7.55
N LEU A 211 -0.57 0.91 7.37
CA LEU A 211 -2.03 1.04 7.32
C LEU A 211 -2.62 1.55 8.64
N LYS A 212 -2.07 1.12 9.78
CA LYS A 212 -2.48 1.63 11.10
C LYS A 212 -2.15 3.10 11.28
N ASP A 213 -0.99 3.55 10.78
CA ASP A 213 -0.60 4.95 10.81
C ASP A 213 -1.57 5.80 9.96
N ALA A 214 -1.90 5.37 8.74
CA ALA A 214 -2.88 6.02 7.90
C ALA A 214 -4.26 6.12 8.60
N MET A 215 -4.71 5.04 9.22
CA MET A 215 -5.98 5.02 9.96
C MET A 215 -5.91 5.91 11.22
N SER A 216 -4.73 6.08 11.82
CA SER A 216 -4.54 6.95 12.99
C SER A 216 -4.72 8.43 12.63
N ILE A 217 -4.34 8.84 11.41
CA ILE A 217 -4.66 10.19 10.90
C ILE A 217 -6.20 10.40 10.82
N ALA A 218 -6.95 9.41 10.36
CA ALA A 218 -8.41 9.50 10.31
C ALA A 218 -9.04 9.54 11.71
N ARG A 219 -8.49 8.79 12.67
CA ARG A 219 -8.92 8.85 14.08
C ARG A 219 -8.62 10.21 14.70
N LEU A 220 -7.44 10.77 14.42
CA LEU A 220 -7.06 12.12 14.87
C LEU A 220 -8.05 13.16 14.34
N GLY A 221 -8.40 13.11 13.06
CA GLY A 221 -9.40 14.00 12.48
C GLY A 221 -10.79 13.86 13.11
N ASN A 222 -11.26 12.62 13.34
CA ASN A 222 -12.52 12.38 14.04
C ASN A 222 -12.52 12.92 15.47
N LYS A 223 -11.43 12.73 16.19
CA LYS A 223 -11.27 13.27 17.55
C LYS A 223 -11.32 14.79 17.51
N TYR A 224 -10.54 15.42 16.65
CA TYR A 224 -10.49 16.88 16.49
C TYR A 224 -11.84 17.48 16.19
N ILE A 225 -12.58 16.97 15.20
CA ILE A 225 -13.89 17.50 14.82
C ILE A 225 -14.94 17.25 15.92
N SER A 226 -14.75 16.22 16.74
CA SER A 226 -15.64 15.93 17.87
C SER A 226 -15.35 16.83 19.08
N ASP A 227 -14.08 17.07 19.38
CA ASP A 227 -13.66 17.91 20.51
C ASP A 227 -13.95 19.40 20.25
N THR A 228 -13.86 19.84 18.98
CA THR A 228 -14.08 21.23 18.59
C THR A 228 -15.53 21.56 18.25
N GLU A 229 -16.38 20.57 18.04
CA GLU A 229 -17.83 20.69 17.77
C GLU A 229 -18.23 21.84 16.81
N PRO A 230 -17.68 21.91 15.56
CA PRO A 230 -17.90 23.05 14.66
C PRO A 230 -19.37 23.35 14.39
N TRP A 231 -20.27 22.37 14.48
CA TRP A 231 -21.72 22.56 14.35
C TRP A 231 -22.37 23.35 15.50
N LYS A 232 -21.72 23.39 16.68
CA LYS A 232 -22.13 24.24 17.80
C LYS A 232 -21.47 25.62 17.68
N VAL A 233 -20.16 25.64 17.43
CA VAL A 233 -19.35 26.86 17.31
C VAL A 233 -19.88 27.77 16.19
N ALA A 234 -20.30 27.23 15.05
CA ALA A 234 -20.84 28.00 13.94
C ALA A 234 -22.10 28.82 14.28
N LYS A 235 -22.77 28.53 15.41
CA LYS A 235 -23.96 29.31 15.85
C LYS A 235 -23.58 30.62 16.54
N THR A 236 -22.37 30.73 17.06
CA THR A 236 -21.91 31.87 17.88
C THR A 236 -20.64 32.52 17.35
N ASP A 237 -19.78 31.75 16.71
CA ASP A 237 -18.49 32.19 16.16
C ASP A 237 -18.19 31.48 14.83
N MET A 238 -18.60 32.13 13.74
CA MET A 238 -18.39 31.58 12.40
C MET A 238 -16.92 31.64 11.99
N ALA A 239 -16.13 32.60 12.47
CA ALA A 239 -14.70 32.69 12.17
C ALA A 239 -13.92 31.51 12.81
N ARG A 240 -14.29 31.16 14.04
CA ARG A 240 -13.71 29.97 14.70
C ARG A 240 -14.13 28.68 13.97
N ALA A 241 -15.41 28.57 13.57
CA ALA A 241 -15.88 27.42 12.80
C ALA A 241 -15.16 27.30 11.45
N ALA A 242 -14.83 28.42 10.80
CA ALA A 242 -14.03 28.46 9.58
C ALA A 242 -12.64 27.84 9.80
N THR A 243 -11.95 28.24 10.86
CA THR A 243 -10.63 27.71 11.22
C THR A 243 -10.69 26.19 11.48
N ILE A 244 -11.67 25.72 12.26
CA ILE A 244 -11.84 24.29 12.56
C ILE A 244 -12.06 23.48 11.27
N LEU A 245 -12.91 23.97 10.38
CA LEU A 245 -13.18 23.25 9.13
C LEU A 245 -12.00 23.33 8.15
N ASN A 246 -11.26 24.44 8.12
CA ASN A 246 -10.02 24.51 7.35
C ASN A 246 -9.00 23.45 7.80
N VAL A 247 -8.73 23.36 9.11
CA VAL A 247 -7.85 22.34 9.69
C VAL A 247 -8.36 20.93 9.35
N SER A 248 -9.68 20.68 9.46
CA SER A 248 -10.26 19.39 9.11
C SER A 248 -10.06 19.03 7.64
N LEU A 249 -10.18 20.01 6.73
CA LEU A 249 -9.94 19.80 5.29
C LEU A 249 -8.45 19.56 4.98
N GLN A 250 -7.52 20.21 5.69
CA GLN A 250 -6.09 19.90 5.59
C GLN A 250 -5.82 18.43 5.97
N ILE A 251 -6.40 17.95 7.08
CA ILE A 251 -6.28 16.54 7.47
C ILE A 251 -6.90 15.61 6.40
N CYS A 252 -8.01 16.00 5.77
CA CYS A 252 -8.59 15.23 4.66
C CYS A 252 -7.64 15.15 3.44
N ALA A 253 -6.92 16.23 3.14
CA ALA A 253 -5.92 16.23 2.07
C ALA A 253 -4.74 15.29 2.40
N ASP A 254 -4.25 15.31 3.63
CA ASP A 254 -3.22 14.37 4.09
C ASP A 254 -3.71 12.91 4.04
N LEU A 255 -4.99 12.65 4.37
CA LEU A 255 -5.59 11.32 4.24
C LEU A 255 -5.64 10.83 2.80
N ALA A 256 -5.89 11.72 1.83
CA ALA A 256 -5.90 11.35 0.43
C ALA A 256 -4.53 10.85 -0.06
N ILE A 257 -3.44 11.35 0.55
CA ILE A 257 -2.08 10.87 0.29
C ILE A 257 -1.82 9.56 1.06
N ALA A 258 -2.12 9.56 2.36
CA ALA A 258 -1.82 8.45 3.26
C ALA A 258 -2.55 7.14 2.87
N PHE A 259 -3.76 7.25 2.31
CA PHE A 259 -4.57 6.10 1.90
C PHE A 259 -4.34 5.65 0.45
N GLU A 260 -3.62 6.41 -0.36
CA GLU A 260 -3.38 6.06 -1.77
C GLU A 260 -2.75 4.67 -1.98
N PRO A 261 -1.74 4.25 -1.22
CA PRO A 261 -1.17 2.90 -1.35
C PRO A 261 -2.16 1.78 -1.04
N PHE A 262 -3.14 2.03 -0.18
CA PHE A 262 -4.07 1.02 0.35
C PHE A 262 -5.42 1.03 -0.35
N THR A 263 -5.99 2.22 -0.55
CA THR A 263 -7.33 2.43 -1.13
C THR A 263 -7.31 3.51 -2.22
N PRO A 264 -6.64 3.22 -3.37
CA PRO A 264 -6.37 4.23 -4.41
C PRO A 264 -7.63 4.87 -4.99
N PHE A 265 -8.72 4.10 -5.16
CA PHE A 265 -9.97 4.63 -5.71
C PHE A 265 -10.70 5.58 -4.74
N ALA A 266 -10.65 5.30 -3.45
CA ALA A 266 -11.19 6.19 -2.42
C ALA A 266 -10.34 7.45 -2.28
N ALA A 267 -9.02 7.31 -2.30
CA ALA A 267 -8.07 8.41 -2.27
C ALA A 267 -8.25 9.35 -3.48
N GLU A 268 -8.40 8.80 -4.69
CA GLU A 268 -8.68 9.58 -5.89
C GLU A 268 -10.01 10.34 -5.79
N LYS A 269 -11.08 9.68 -5.30
CA LYS A 269 -12.36 10.34 -5.07
C LYS A 269 -12.24 11.49 -4.06
N LEU A 270 -11.49 11.27 -2.99
CA LEU A 270 -11.26 12.31 -1.97
C LEU A 270 -10.51 13.51 -2.57
N ARG A 271 -9.46 13.27 -3.36
CA ARG A 271 -8.75 14.36 -4.09
C ARG A 271 -9.70 15.17 -4.97
N LYS A 272 -10.55 14.48 -5.73
CA LYS A 272 -11.54 15.14 -6.59
C LYS A 272 -12.56 15.96 -5.79
N MET A 273 -13.00 15.47 -4.62
CA MET A 273 -13.92 16.21 -3.74
C MET A 273 -13.28 17.47 -3.15
N LEU A 274 -11.97 17.44 -2.91
CA LEU A 274 -11.21 18.57 -2.34
C LEU A 274 -10.67 19.52 -3.41
N ASP A 275 -10.84 19.19 -4.71
CA ASP A 275 -10.22 19.89 -5.85
C ASP A 275 -8.71 20.07 -5.69
N VAL A 276 -8.03 19.03 -5.19
CA VAL A 276 -6.58 19.01 -5.04
C VAL A 276 -5.96 18.05 -6.05
N SER A 277 -4.91 18.54 -6.73
CA SER A 277 -4.06 17.70 -7.58
C SER A 277 -2.73 17.48 -6.86
N PHE A 278 -2.39 16.22 -6.63
CA PHE A 278 -1.01 15.86 -6.30
C PHE A 278 -0.31 15.52 -7.60
N CYS A 279 0.89 16.05 -7.81
CA CYS A 279 1.76 15.50 -8.83
C CYS A 279 2.02 14.05 -8.43
N ALA A 280 1.41 13.11 -9.14
CA ALA A 280 1.77 11.71 -9.00
C ALA A 280 3.27 11.61 -9.24
N GLY A 281 3.98 11.00 -8.30
CA GLY A 281 5.40 10.73 -8.46
C GLY A 281 5.63 10.04 -9.80
N VAL A 282 6.79 10.27 -10.36
CA VAL A 282 7.36 9.74 -11.60
C VAL A 282 6.53 8.63 -12.25
N ASP A 283 5.93 8.91 -13.40
CA ASP A 283 5.41 7.85 -14.27
C ASP A 283 6.62 7.10 -14.87
N HIS A 284 7.06 6.06 -14.20
CA HIS A 284 8.16 5.20 -14.63
C HIS A 284 7.99 4.65 -16.06
N ARG A 285 6.77 4.74 -16.63
CA ARG A 285 6.49 4.32 -18.01
C ARG A 285 6.98 5.32 -19.05
N LYS A 286 7.25 6.56 -18.68
CA LYS A 286 7.67 7.62 -19.60
C LYS A 286 9.14 8.03 -19.51
N GLY A 287 9.89 7.55 -18.50
CA GLY A 287 11.33 7.82 -18.38
C GLY A 287 11.72 9.28 -18.15
N GLU A 288 10.78 10.15 -17.84
CA GLU A 288 11.02 11.57 -17.56
C GLU A 288 10.80 11.83 -16.08
N GLN A 289 11.84 12.37 -15.42
CA GLN A 289 11.75 12.89 -14.05
C GLN A 289 10.96 14.20 -14.07
N GLU A 290 9.66 14.14 -13.86
CA GLU A 290 8.93 15.31 -13.39
C GLU A 290 9.15 15.46 -11.90
N THR A 291 9.89 16.50 -11.53
CA THR A 291 10.10 16.92 -10.14
C THR A 291 8.76 17.16 -9.46
N VAL A 292 8.59 16.54 -8.30
CA VAL A 292 7.51 16.78 -7.36
C VAL A 292 7.40 18.28 -7.12
N ASN A 293 6.42 18.92 -7.67
CA ASN A 293 6.12 20.30 -7.40
C ASN A 293 4.81 20.46 -6.63
N THR A 294 5.03 20.79 -5.37
CA THR A 294 4.29 21.75 -4.56
C THR A 294 2.78 21.79 -4.73
N TYR A 295 2.16 21.41 -3.62
CA TYR A 295 0.88 21.89 -3.16
C TYR A 295 0.63 23.31 -3.69
N LYS A 296 -0.30 23.48 -4.59
CA LYS A 296 -0.86 24.77 -4.90
C LYS A 296 -2.16 24.90 -4.12
N GLU A 297 -2.13 25.69 -3.07
CA GLU A 297 -3.33 26.23 -2.44
C GLU A 297 -4.12 27.02 -3.49
N ARG A 298 -5.36 26.65 -3.67
CA ARG A 298 -6.36 27.49 -4.31
C ARG A 298 -7.40 27.93 -3.30
#